data_559149d495fb36c7ef39d0048c566101
#
_entry.id   559149d495fb36c7ef39d0048c566101
#
_cell.length_a   1.000
_cell.length_b   1.000
_cell.length_c   1.000
_cell.angle_alpha   90.00
_cell.angle_beta   90.00
_cell.angle_gamma   90.00
#
_symmetry.space_group_name_H-M   'P 1'
#
loop_
_entity.id
_entity.type
_entity.pdbx_description
1 polymer ?
#
loop_
_entity_poly.entity_id
_entity_poly.type
_entity_poly.pdbx_seq_one_letter_code
_entity_poly.pdbx_strand_id
1 'polypeptide(L)'
;MASITIRDVRKSYAKMQVVHGVNLDIASGEFVVILGPSGCGKSTLLRMIAGLEEISGGAIAIDGKVVNTLEPRERGCAMVFQNYALYPHMSVAQNIGYSLKVAGVPAAERAQRIQAVARILELEHLLDRKPMALSGGQRQRVAMGRAMIREPKVFLFDEPLSNLDAKLRVQMRSEIRKLHRRLSATSVFVTHDQVEAMTLADRLVVMNGGRVEQVGTPAEVYS
;
A
#
# COMPACT_ATOMS: atom_id res chain seq x y z
N MET A 1 10.83 -3.53 -10.19
CA MET A 1 10.22 -2.19 -9.96
C MET A 1 9.33 -1.90 -11.14
N ALA A 2 8.20 -1.22 -10.94
CA ALA A 2 7.27 -0.91 -12.02
C ALA A 2 6.82 0.56 -11.91
N SER A 3 6.68 1.24 -13.06
CA SER A 3 6.04 2.56 -13.12
C SER A 3 4.52 2.42 -13.09
N ILE A 4 3.82 3.49 -12.68
CA ILE A 4 2.36 3.56 -12.73
C ILE A 4 1.98 4.78 -13.55
N THR A 5 1.10 4.59 -14.53
CA THR A 5 0.56 5.66 -15.36
C THR A 5 -0.96 5.69 -15.21
N ILE A 6 -1.49 6.84 -14.83
CA ILE A 6 -2.92 7.09 -14.64
C ILE A 6 -3.34 8.15 -15.64
N ARG A 7 -4.34 7.85 -16.49
CA ARG A 7 -4.82 8.75 -17.54
C ARG A 7 -6.32 8.92 -17.46
N ASP A 8 -6.76 10.15 -17.20
CA ASP A 8 -8.17 10.56 -17.13
C ASP A 8 -9.05 9.60 -16.31
N VAL A 9 -8.50 9.06 -15.21
CA VAL A 9 -9.19 8.06 -14.41
C VAL A 9 -10.37 8.70 -13.67
N ARG A 10 -11.53 8.09 -13.86
CA ARG A 10 -12.82 8.51 -13.30
C ARG A 10 -13.48 7.38 -12.53
N LYS A 11 -14.18 7.74 -11.46
CA LYS A 11 -15.01 6.80 -10.69
C LYS A 11 -16.32 7.43 -10.32
N SER A 12 -17.40 6.71 -10.62
CA SER A 12 -18.76 7.06 -10.19
C SER A 12 -19.40 5.88 -9.47
N TYR A 13 -20.11 6.15 -8.39
CA TYR A 13 -21.01 5.22 -7.73
C TYR A 13 -22.45 5.69 -8.00
N ALA A 14 -23.19 4.90 -8.77
CA ALA A 14 -24.50 5.31 -9.28
C ALA A 14 -24.43 6.69 -9.97
N LYS A 15 -25.07 7.71 -9.41
CA LYS A 15 -25.08 9.09 -9.95
C LYS A 15 -24.00 10.00 -9.37
N MET A 16 -23.24 9.55 -8.36
CA MET A 16 -22.23 10.35 -7.68
C MET A 16 -20.85 10.06 -8.24
N GLN A 17 -20.22 11.05 -8.86
CA GLN A 17 -18.82 10.96 -9.27
C GLN A 17 -17.91 11.30 -8.08
N VAL A 18 -16.93 10.43 -7.80
CA VAL A 18 -16.01 10.53 -6.64
C VAL A 18 -14.57 10.81 -7.08
N VAL A 19 -14.21 10.42 -8.31
CA VAL A 19 -12.90 10.71 -8.91
C VAL A 19 -13.12 11.32 -10.29
N HIS A 20 -12.50 12.47 -10.53
CA HIS A 20 -12.85 13.38 -11.63
C HIS A 20 -11.70 13.55 -12.63
N GLY A 21 -11.30 12.50 -13.33
CA GLY A 21 -10.31 12.60 -14.40
C GLY A 21 -8.89 12.82 -13.89
N VAL A 22 -8.44 11.95 -12.98
CA VAL A 22 -7.09 12.01 -12.41
C VAL A 22 -6.06 11.61 -13.45
N ASN A 23 -5.01 12.45 -13.58
CA ASN A 23 -3.81 12.17 -14.36
C ASN A 23 -2.60 12.18 -13.44
N LEU A 24 -1.80 11.11 -13.45
CA LEU A 24 -0.62 10.99 -12.60
C LEU A 24 0.35 9.98 -13.20
N ASP A 25 1.64 10.33 -13.24
CA ASP A 25 2.73 9.43 -13.54
C ASP A 25 3.56 9.19 -12.29
N ILE A 26 3.80 7.93 -11.95
CA ILE A 26 4.65 7.53 -10.82
C ILE A 26 5.83 6.75 -11.39
N ALA A 27 7.03 7.24 -11.13
CA ALA A 27 8.25 6.62 -11.61
C ALA A 27 8.53 5.29 -10.89
N SER A 28 9.27 4.42 -11.57
CA SER A 28 9.72 3.16 -10.99
C SER A 28 10.60 3.41 -9.76
N GLY A 29 10.25 2.80 -8.63
CA GLY A 29 10.97 2.93 -7.35
C GLY A 29 10.68 4.23 -6.58
N GLU A 30 9.74 5.04 -7.02
CA GLU A 30 9.33 6.28 -6.36
C GLU A 30 8.42 6.01 -5.15
N PHE A 31 8.56 6.81 -4.09
CA PHE A 31 7.63 6.84 -2.96
C PHE A 31 6.69 8.06 -3.10
N VAL A 32 5.50 7.81 -3.60
CA VAL A 32 4.48 8.86 -3.76
C VAL A 32 3.50 8.82 -2.59
N VAL A 33 3.24 9.98 -2.00
CA VAL A 33 2.21 10.13 -0.97
C VAL A 33 1.04 10.94 -1.52
N ILE A 34 -0.15 10.39 -1.41
CA ILE A 34 -1.41 11.05 -1.74
C ILE A 34 -2.01 11.61 -0.45
N LEU A 35 -2.03 12.93 -0.33
CA LEU A 35 -2.53 13.69 0.81
C LEU A 35 -3.87 14.35 0.48
N GLY A 36 -4.77 14.41 1.43
CA GLY A 36 -6.02 15.14 1.28
C GLY A 36 -7.03 14.83 2.39
N PRO A 37 -8.14 15.58 2.48
CA PRO A 37 -9.16 15.37 3.49
C PRO A 37 -9.84 13.99 3.37
N SER A 38 -10.49 13.54 4.43
CA SER A 38 -11.28 12.31 4.40
C SER A 38 -12.41 12.41 3.37
N GLY A 39 -12.65 11.33 2.64
CA GLY A 39 -13.72 11.28 1.63
C GLY A 39 -13.38 11.92 0.27
N CYS A 40 -12.17 12.48 0.06
CA CYS A 40 -11.80 13.08 -1.22
C CYS A 40 -11.39 12.11 -2.34
N GLY A 41 -11.55 10.79 -2.15
CA GLY A 41 -11.32 9.79 -3.20
C GLY A 41 -9.94 9.12 -3.19
N LYS A 42 -9.04 9.40 -2.22
CA LYS A 42 -7.68 8.81 -2.14
C LYS A 42 -7.68 7.28 -2.08
N SER A 43 -8.40 6.72 -1.11
CA SER A 43 -8.51 5.26 -0.94
C SER A 43 -9.21 4.60 -2.15
N THR A 44 -10.16 5.29 -2.76
CA THR A 44 -10.81 4.83 -4.00
C THR A 44 -9.79 4.75 -5.14
N LEU A 45 -8.97 5.78 -5.33
CA LEU A 45 -7.91 5.78 -6.34
C LEU A 45 -6.92 4.65 -6.08
N LEU A 46 -6.49 4.46 -4.83
CA LEU A 46 -5.57 3.39 -4.45
C LEU A 46 -6.16 2.00 -4.76
N ARG A 47 -7.43 1.78 -4.43
CA ARG A 47 -8.13 0.52 -4.71
C ARG A 47 -8.33 0.26 -6.20
N MET A 48 -8.52 1.32 -7.00
CA MET A 48 -8.58 1.21 -8.47
C MET A 48 -7.22 0.79 -9.05
N ILE A 49 -6.09 1.29 -8.52
CA ILE A 49 -4.74 0.83 -8.90
C ILE A 49 -4.58 -0.66 -8.56
N ALA A 50 -5.01 -1.07 -7.35
CA ALA A 50 -4.94 -2.46 -6.90
C ALA A 50 -5.87 -3.42 -7.68
N GLY A 51 -6.87 -2.89 -8.39
CA GLY A 51 -7.92 -3.70 -9.04
C GLY A 51 -9.01 -4.19 -8.11
N LEU A 52 -9.07 -3.66 -6.88
CA LEU A 52 -10.13 -3.95 -5.91
C LEU A 52 -11.39 -3.12 -6.15
N GLU A 53 -11.29 -2.12 -7.00
CA GLU A 53 -12.35 -1.24 -7.43
C GLU A 53 -12.20 -0.99 -8.94
N GLU A 54 -13.30 -1.10 -9.69
CA GLU A 54 -13.30 -0.82 -11.12
C GLU A 54 -13.31 0.70 -11.38
N ILE A 55 -12.60 1.13 -12.41
CA ILE A 55 -12.69 2.51 -12.91
C ILE A 55 -13.98 2.67 -13.74
N SER A 56 -14.56 3.87 -13.72
CA SER A 56 -15.70 4.21 -14.58
C SER A 56 -15.27 4.79 -15.93
N GLY A 57 -14.02 5.19 -16.05
CA GLY A 57 -13.43 5.73 -17.29
C GLY A 57 -11.94 5.98 -17.13
N GLY A 58 -11.25 6.18 -18.25
CA GLY A 58 -9.82 6.37 -18.29
C GLY A 58 -9.01 5.07 -18.36
N ALA A 59 -7.73 5.15 -18.02
CA ALA A 59 -6.82 4.00 -18.04
C ALA A 59 -5.80 4.04 -16.91
N ILE A 60 -5.50 2.88 -16.35
CA ILE A 60 -4.38 2.64 -15.45
C ILE A 60 -3.43 1.67 -16.12
N ALA A 61 -2.15 2.02 -16.19
CA ALA A 61 -1.10 1.14 -16.68
C ALA A 61 -0.04 0.92 -15.59
N ILE A 62 0.47 -0.29 -15.49
CA ILE A 62 1.58 -0.67 -14.61
C ILE A 62 2.67 -1.23 -15.50
N ASP A 63 3.85 -0.64 -15.44
CA ASP A 63 5.01 -1.01 -16.27
C ASP A 63 4.67 -0.97 -17.78
N GLY A 64 3.91 0.06 -18.19
CA GLY A 64 3.47 0.27 -19.58
C GLY A 64 2.29 -0.61 -20.03
N LYS A 65 1.86 -1.58 -19.22
CA LYS A 65 0.73 -2.46 -19.54
C LYS A 65 -0.55 -1.94 -18.91
N VAL A 66 -1.59 -1.71 -19.71
CA VAL A 66 -2.93 -1.35 -19.21
C VAL A 66 -3.50 -2.51 -18.39
N VAL A 67 -3.96 -2.19 -17.17
CA VAL A 67 -4.41 -3.20 -16.19
C VAL A 67 -5.89 -3.11 -15.86
N ASN A 68 -6.66 -2.30 -16.56
CA ASN A 68 -8.08 -2.05 -16.25
C ASN A 68 -8.91 -3.31 -16.05
N THR A 69 -8.67 -4.33 -16.89
CA THR A 69 -9.41 -5.61 -16.91
C THR A 69 -8.72 -6.74 -16.18
N LEU A 70 -7.53 -6.49 -15.61
CA LEU A 70 -6.77 -7.51 -14.89
C LEU A 70 -7.30 -7.66 -13.46
N GLU A 71 -7.39 -8.91 -13.02
CA GLU A 71 -7.64 -9.26 -11.62
C GLU A 71 -6.57 -8.68 -10.68
N PRO A 72 -6.90 -8.37 -9.41
CA PRO A 72 -5.93 -7.81 -8.46
C PRO A 72 -4.63 -8.63 -8.33
N ARG A 73 -4.74 -9.96 -8.38
CA ARG A 73 -3.60 -10.89 -8.29
C ARG A 73 -2.63 -10.80 -9.48
N GLU A 74 -3.10 -10.32 -10.63
CA GLU A 74 -2.35 -10.25 -11.89
C GLU A 74 -1.63 -8.91 -12.07
N ARG A 75 -1.96 -7.90 -11.25
CA ARG A 75 -1.39 -6.55 -11.34
C ARG A 75 -0.01 -6.39 -10.74
N GLY A 76 0.49 -7.40 -10.00
CA GLY A 76 1.78 -7.32 -9.30
C GLY A 76 1.80 -6.31 -8.15
N CYS A 77 0.62 -5.93 -7.64
CA CYS A 77 0.47 -5.03 -6.51
C CYS A 77 0.27 -5.82 -5.20
N ALA A 78 0.75 -5.27 -4.10
CA ALA A 78 0.36 -5.68 -2.77
C ALA A 78 -0.18 -4.48 -1.98
N MET A 79 -1.26 -4.69 -1.23
CA MET A 79 -1.93 -3.63 -0.49
C MET A 79 -1.90 -3.91 1.01
N VAL A 80 -1.56 -2.88 1.78
CA VAL A 80 -1.67 -2.84 3.25
C VAL A 80 -2.85 -1.95 3.60
N PHE A 81 -3.85 -2.53 4.27
CA PHE A 81 -5.09 -1.86 4.60
C PHE A 81 -5.03 -1.17 5.96
N GLN A 82 -5.84 -0.15 6.15
CA GLN A 82 -5.99 0.62 7.38
C GLN A 82 -6.30 -0.27 8.62
N ASN A 83 -7.10 -1.31 8.45
CA ASN A 83 -7.47 -2.26 9.51
C ASN A 83 -6.58 -3.50 9.56
N TYR A 84 -5.42 -3.47 8.84
CA TYR A 84 -4.44 -4.56 8.70
C TYR A 84 -4.97 -5.82 8.01
N ALA A 85 -6.27 -6.07 8.00
CA ALA A 85 -6.98 -7.21 7.38
C ALA A 85 -6.36 -8.58 7.73
N LEU A 86 -5.86 -8.75 8.97
CA LEU A 86 -5.28 -10.01 9.42
C LEU A 86 -6.35 -11.07 9.67
N TYR A 87 -6.04 -12.31 9.37
CA TYR A 87 -6.89 -13.45 9.72
C TYR A 87 -6.76 -13.77 11.20
N PRO A 88 -7.79 -13.52 12.03
CA PRO A 88 -7.68 -13.58 13.49
C PRO A 88 -7.46 -14.99 14.03
N HIS A 89 -7.89 -16.01 13.30
CA HIS A 89 -7.74 -17.43 13.66
C HIS A 89 -6.38 -18.02 13.28
N MET A 90 -5.61 -17.34 12.45
CA MET A 90 -4.29 -17.76 11.98
C MET A 90 -3.17 -17.17 12.84
N SER A 91 -2.06 -17.90 12.99
CA SER A 91 -0.83 -17.38 13.58
C SER A 91 -0.17 -16.32 12.68
N VAL A 92 0.85 -15.62 13.20
CA VAL A 92 1.69 -14.68 12.41
C VAL A 92 2.28 -15.39 11.20
N ALA A 93 2.90 -16.56 11.40
CA ALA A 93 3.49 -17.34 10.30
C ALA A 93 2.45 -17.72 9.25
N GLN A 94 1.26 -18.15 9.70
CA GLN A 94 0.17 -18.52 8.79
C GLN A 94 -0.38 -17.30 8.03
N ASN A 95 -0.52 -16.15 8.70
CA ASN A 95 -0.92 -14.90 8.06
C ASN A 95 0.07 -14.49 6.96
N ILE A 96 1.37 -14.45 7.27
CA ILE A 96 2.41 -14.09 6.30
C ILE A 96 2.42 -15.07 5.13
N GLY A 97 2.44 -16.39 5.41
CA GLY A 97 2.58 -17.42 4.41
C GLY A 97 1.31 -17.82 3.64
N TYR A 98 0.16 -17.20 3.94
CA TYR A 98 -1.12 -17.63 3.38
C TYR A 98 -1.16 -17.59 1.85
N SER A 99 -0.68 -16.51 1.25
CA SER A 99 -0.65 -16.36 -0.21
C SER A 99 0.19 -17.43 -0.90
N LEU A 100 1.33 -17.81 -0.31
CA LEU A 100 2.18 -18.89 -0.82
C LEU A 100 1.51 -20.26 -0.70
N LYS A 101 0.75 -20.46 0.39
CA LYS A 101 -0.04 -21.70 0.56
C LYS A 101 -1.10 -21.83 -0.52
N VAL A 102 -1.83 -20.77 -0.80
CA VAL A 102 -2.85 -20.72 -1.87
C VAL A 102 -2.23 -20.94 -3.25
N ALA A 103 -1.01 -20.41 -3.47
CA ALA A 103 -0.26 -20.60 -4.71
C ALA A 103 0.37 -22.00 -4.83
N GLY A 104 0.18 -22.90 -3.86
CA GLY A 104 0.71 -24.28 -3.92
C GLY A 104 2.22 -24.39 -3.66
N VAL A 105 2.86 -23.35 -3.11
CA VAL A 105 4.32 -23.41 -2.81
C VAL A 105 4.59 -24.48 -1.76
N PRO A 106 5.64 -25.33 -1.94
CA PRO A 106 6.00 -26.39 -0.99
C PRO A 106 6.24 -25.89 0.43
N ALA A 107 5.88 -26.71 1.43
CA ALA A 107 5.95 -26.31 2.85
C ALA A 107 7.34 -25.85 3.30
N ALA A 108 8.40 -26.55 2.86
CA ALA A 108 9.78 -26.20 3.21
C ALA A 108 10.18 -24.82 2.64
N GLU A 109 9.86 -24.54 1.39
CA GLU A 109 10.10 -23.23 0.75
C GLU A 109 9.29 -22.12 1.43
N ARG A 110 8.00 -22.38 1.74
CA ARG A 110 7.19 -21.42 2.50
C ARG A 110 7.82 -21.05 3.84
N ALA A 111 8.28 -22.05 4.58
CA ALA A 111 8.92 -21.84 5.88
C ALA A 111 10.16 -20.94 5.76
N GLN A 112 11.02 -21.19 4.77
CA GLN A 112 12.21 -20.39 4.51
C GLN A 112 11.85 -18.93 4.17
N ARG A 113 10.86 -18.71 3.28
CA ARG A 113 10.42 -17.37 2.88
C ARG A 113 9.75 -16.63 4.04
N ILE A 114 8.94 -17.31 4.86
CA ILE A 114 8.33 -16.72 6.07
C ILE A 114 9.42 -16.29 7.04
N GLN A 115 10.43 -17.10 7.29
CA GLN A 115 11.55 -16.75 8.18
C GLN A 115 12.34 -15.55 7.67
N ALA A 116 12.61 -15.48 6.36
CA ALA A 116 13.30 -14.34 5.75
C ALA A 116 12.52 -13.03 5.95
N VAL A 117 11.21 -13.04 5.70
CA VAL A 117 10.32 -11.88 5.90
C VAL A 117 10.21 -11.52 7.39
N ALA A 118 10.05 -12.52 8.27
CA ALA A 118 9.96 -12.31 9.71
C ALA A 118 11.21 -11.64 10.28
N ARG A 119 12.39 -12.04 9.80
CA ARG A 119 13.67 -11.42 10.19
C ARG A 119 13.77 -9.95 9.77
N ILE A 120 13.32 -9.62 8.55
CA ILE A 120 13.31 -8.24 8.06
C ILE A 120 12.42 -7.34 8.93
N LEU A 121 11.31 -7.89 9.43
CA LEU A 121 10.28 -7.19 10.19
C LEU A 121 10.39 -7.38 11.71
N GLU A 122 11.44 -8.08 12.18
CA GLU A 122 11.67 -8.37 13.60
C GLU A 122 10.49 -9.12 14.25
N LEU A 123 9.89 -10.08 13.53
CA LEU A 123 8.73 -10.86 13.95
C LEU A 123 9.06 -12.32 14.33
N GLU A 124 10.34 -12.73 14.27
CA GLU A 124 10.77 -14.14 14.45
C GLU A 124 10.22 -14.74 15.76
N HIS A 125 10.27 -13.97 16.85
CA HIS A 125 9.81 -14.39 18.18
C HIS A 125 8.27 -14.37 18.35
N LEU A 126 7.53 -13.96 17.31
CA LEU A 126 6.07 -13.83 17.35
C LEU A 126 5.36 -14.77 16.36
N LEU A 127 6.09 -15.60 15.61
CA LEU A 127 5.56 -16.40 14.50
C LEU A 127 4.40 -17.31 14.89
N ASP A 128 4.40 -17.83 16.12
CA ASP A 128 3.34 -18.71 16.63
C ASP A 128 2.18 -17.99 17.29
N ARG A 129 2.31 -16.67 17.50
CA ARG A 129 1.24 -15.87 18.13
C ARG A 129 0.11 -15.56 17.15
N LYS A 130 -1.08 -15.38 17.71
CA LYS A 130 -2.27 -14.90 16.96
C LYS A 130 -2.38 -13.37 17.03
N PRO A 131 -3.08 -12.72 16.10
CA PRO A 131 -3.23 -11.26 16.05
C PRO A 131 -3.74 -10.62 17.36
N MET A 132 -4.58 -11.32 18.10
CA MET A 132 -5.09 -10.84 19.41
C MET A 132 -3.99 -10.62 20.46
N ALA A 133 -2.89 -11.37 20.38
CA ALA A 133 -1.76 -11.28 21.30
C ALA A 133 -0.67 -10.30 20.84
N LEU A 134 -0.96 -9.45 19.84
CA LEU A 134 -0.01 -8.51 19.25
C LEU A 134 -0.39 -7.06 19.55
N SER A 135 0.63 -6.20 19.69
CA SER A 135 0.44 -4.74 19.70
C SER A 135 0.01 -4.22 18.33
N GLY A 136 -0.47 -2.96 18.25
CA GLY A 136 -0.84 -2.31 17.00
C GLY A 136 0.30 -2.33 15.96
N GLY A 137 1.51 -1.96 16.37
CA GLY A 137 2.68 -1.98 15.48
C GLY A 137 3.09 -3.38 15.06
N GLN A 138 2.99 -4.38 15.94
CA GLN A 138 3.24 -5.77 15.57
C GLN A 138 2.21 -6.26 14.54
N ARG A 139 0.92 -5.95 14.72
CA ARG A 139 -0.11 -6.27 13.71
C ARG A 139 0.18 -5.62 12.36
N GLN A 140 0.63 -4.36 12.38
CA GLN A 140 1.02 -3.66 11.15
C GLN A 140 2.21 -4.33 10.47
N ARG A 141 3.26 -4.69 11.20
CA ARG A 141 4.41 -5.43 10.65
C ARG A 141 3.97 -6.76 10.03
N VAL A 142 3.03 -7.47 10.65
CA VAL A 142 2.46 -8.70 10.05
C VAL A 142 1.74 -8.41 8.74
N ALA A 143 0.94 -7.33 8.67
CA ALA A 143 0.28 -6.92 7.43
C ALA A 143 1.29 -6.57 6.33
N MET A 144 2.38 -5.89 6.68
CA MET A 144 3.51 -5.62 5.77
C MET A 144 4.16 -6.94 5.31
N GLY A 145 4.36 -7.90 6.20
CA GLY A 145 4.91 -9.22 5.88
C GLY A 145 4.04 -10.00 4.88
N ARG A 146 2.72 -9.94 5.03
CA ARG A 146 1.78 -10.52 4.06
C ARG A 146 1.91 -9.90 2.66
N ALA A 147 2.16 -8.61 2.60
CA ALA A 147 2.39 -7.90 1.35
C ALA A 147 3.75 -8.26 0.75
N MET A 148 4.81 -8.23 1.56
CA MET A 148 6.20 -8.47 1.15
C MET A 148 6.45 -9.87 0.60
N ILE A 149 5.86 -10.90 1.20
CA ILE A 149 6.14 -12.30 0.84
C ILE A 149 5.75 -12.62 -0.61
N ARG A 150 4.90 -11.80 -1.20
CA ARG A 150 4.48 -11.88 -2.61
C ARG A 150 5.50 -11.26 -3.58
N GLU A 151 6.53 -10.58 -3.06
CA GLU A 151 7.53 -9.86 -3.85
C GLU A 151 6.89 -8.91 -4.89
N PRO A 152 6.00 -8.00 -4.45
CA PRO A 152 5.26 -7.15 -5.35
C PRO A 152 6.16 -6.11 -6.03
N LYS A 153 5.79 -5.72 -7.25
CA LYS A 153 6.43 -4.61 -7.96
C LYS A 153 5.98 -3.25 -7.45
N VAL A 154 4.76 -3.19 -6.89
CA VAL A 154 4.11 -1.99 -6.37
C VAL A 154 3.53 -2.27 -4.98
N PHE A 155 3.87 -1.42 -4.01
CA PHE A 155 3.25 -1.38 -2.69
C PHE A 155 2.22 -0.27 -2.59
N LEU A 156 1.05 -0.60 -2.08
CA LEU A 156 -0.06 0.31 -1.88
C LEU A 156 -0.42 0.34 -0.38
N PHE A 157 -0.42 1.53 0.23
CA PHE A 157 -0.69 1.72 1.66
C PHE A 157 -1.92 2.61 1.84
N ASP A 158 -3.02 2.04 2.35
CA ASP A 158 -4.28 2.76 2.61
C ASP A 158 -4.36 3.17 4.08
N GLU A 159 -3.93 4.37 4.40
CA GLU A 159 -3.88 4.96 5.75
C GLU A 159 -3.32 4.01 6.84
N PRO A 160 -2.15 3.36 6.62
CA PRO A 160 -1.71 2.25 7.46
C PRO A 160 -1.34 2.66 8.89
N LEU A 161 -1.13 3.96 9.15
CA LEU A 161 -0.69 4.47 10.44
C LEU A 161 -1.81 5.10 11.29
N SER A 162 -3.01 5.24 10.73
CA SER A 162 -4.11 5.98 11.35
C SER A 162 -4.56 5.42 12.71
N ASN A 163 -4.44 4.10 12.91
CA ASN A 163 -4.86 3.40 14.12
C ASN A 163 -3.76 3.24 15.19
N LEU A 164 -2.63 3.94 15.03
CA LEU A 164 -1.49 3.88 15.93
C LEU A 164 -1.41 5.13 16.81
N ASP A 165 -0.88 4.96 18.04
CA ASP A 165 -0.51 6.09 18.87
C ASP A 165 0.66 6.90 18.28
N ALA A 166 0.86 8.13 18.76
CA ALA A 166 1.83 9.07 18.19
C ALA A 166 3.27 8.54 18.21
N LYS A 167 3.69 7.86 19.29
CA LYS A 167 5.06 7.33 19.42
C LYS A 167 5.29 6.20 18.42
N LEU A 168 4.35 5.28 18.35
CA LEU A 168 4.42 4.13 17.44
C LEU A 168 4.34 4.56 15.97
N ARG A 169 3.55 5.61 15.67
CA ARG A 169 3.45 6.19 14.33
C ARG A 169 4.80 6.73 13.83
N VAL A 170 5.56 7.43 14.70
CA VAL A 170 6.91 7.90 14.36
C VAL A 170 7.84 6.73 14.04
N GLN A 171 7.84 5.70 14.86
CA GLN A 171 8.65 4.50 14.64
C GLN A 171 8.28 3.81 13.31
N MET A 172 7.00 3.60 13.08
CA MET A 172 6.52 2.90 11.89
C MET A 172 6.77 3.66 10.58
N ARG A 173 6.74 4.99 10.59
CA ARG A 173 7.18 5.80 9.43
C ARG A 173 8.62 5.47 9.04
N SER A 174 9.52 5.46 10.03
CA SER A 174 10.92 5.12 9.79
C SER A 174 11.07 3.70 9.21
N GLU A 175 10.32 2.74 9.73
CA GLU A 175 10.35 1.36 9.25
C GLU A 175 9.83 1.21 7.82
N ILE A 176 8.71 1.87 7.49
CA ILE A 176 8.16 1.87 6.12
C ILE A 176 9.18 2.47 5.14
N ARG A 177 9.84 3.57 5.50
CA ARG A 177 10.86 4.19 4.64
C ARG A 177 12.10 3.31 4.45
N LYS A 178 12.57 2.65 5.51
CA LYS A 178 13.66 1.66 5.43
C LYS A 178 13.28 0.48 4.55
N LEU A 179 12.06 -0.02 4.70
CA LEU A 179 11.53 -1.13 3.92
C LEU A 179 11.47 -0.78 2.44
N HIS A 180 10.90 0.37 2.10
CA HIS A 180 10.84 0.86 0.72
C HIS A 180 12.23 0.89 0.08
N ARG A 181 13.23 1.48 0.77
CA ARG A 181 14.62 1.53 0.28
C ARG A 181 15.22 0.14 0.06
N ARG A 182 14.93 -0.82 0.96
CA ARG A 182 15.45 -2.18 0.87
C ARG A 182 14.83 -2.96 -0.29
N LEU A 183 13.53 -2.79 -0.53
CA LEU A 183 12.81 -3.52 -1.57
C LEU A 183 12.90 -2.86 -2.93
N SER A 184 13.26 -1.57 -2.97
CA SER A 184 13.29 -0.74 -4.18
C SER A 184 11.99 -0.80 -4.99
N ALA A 185 10.86 -1.14 -4.36
CA ALA A 185 9.57 -1.23 -5.01
C ALA A 185 8.90 0.15 -5.09
N THR A 186 8.13 0.40 -6.14
CA THR A 186 7.31 1.61 -6.23
C THR A 186 6.25 1.60 -5.14
N SER A 187 6.10 2.71 -4.42
CA SER A 187 5.19 2.80 -3.27
C SER A 187 4.21 3.95 -3.43
N VAL A 188 2.93 3.67 -3.20
CA VAL A 188 1.88 4.69 -3.12
C VAL A 188 1.25 4.64 -1.74
N PHE A 189 1.32 5.73 -1.02
CA PHE A 189 0.88 5.85 0.37
C PHE A 189 -0.23 6.90 0.48
N VAL A 190 -1.36 6.52 1.03
CA VAL A 190 -2.50 7.42 1.27
C VAL A 190 -2.51 7.82 2.73
N THR A 191 -2.66 9.12 2.98
CA THR A 191 -2.81 9.67 4.33
C THR A 191 -3.61 10.98 4.33
N HIS A 192 -4.09 11.37 5.50
CA HIS A 192 -4.60 12.71 5.78
C HIS A 192 -3.65 13.48 6.73
N ASP A 193 -2.55 12.87 7.15
CA ASP A 193 -1.57 13.46 8.07
C ASP A 193 -0.42 14.11 7.28
N GLN A 194 -0.26 15.44 7.47
CA GLN A 194 0.77 16.23 6.79
C GLN A 194 2.19 15.81 7.20
N VAL A 195 2.39 15.41 8.47
CA VAL A 195 3.72 15.00 8.96
C VAL A 195 4.15 13.68 8.31
N GLU A 196 3.20 12.75 8.10
CA GLU A 196 3.46 11.53 7.35
C GLU A 196 3.87 11.85 5.91
N ALA A 197 3.10 12.71 5.26
CA ALA A 197 3.34 13.12 3.90
C ALA A 197 4.72 13.77 3.71
N MET A 198 5.07 14.72 4.58
CA MET A 198 6.36 15.41 4.52
C MET A 198 7.57 14.50 4.79
N THR A 199 7.40 13.48 5.64
CA THR A 199 8.53 12.62 6.06
C THR A 199 8.75 11.40 5.17
N LEU A 200 7.71 10.94 4.48
CA LEU A 200 7.76 9.72 3.67
C LEU A 200 7.95 9.98 2.18
N ALA A 201 7.41 11.08 1.66
CA ALA A 201 7.31 11.28 0.22
C ALA A 201 8.64 11.65 -0.45
N ASP A 202 8.90 11.04 -1.60
CA ASP A 202 9.77 11.63 -2.62
C ASP A 202 8.97 12.70 -3.38
N ARG A 203 7.68 12.43 -3.62
CA ARG A 203 6.74 13.36 -4.25
C ARG A 203 5.36 13.26 -3.60
N LEU A 204 4.75 14.43 -3.39
CA LEU A 204 3.40 14.61 -2.87
C LEU A 204 2.40 14.81 -4.00
N VAL A 205 1.22 14.23 -3.81
CA VAL A 205 0.02 14.47 -4.62
C VAL A 205 -1.07 14.96 -3.69
N VAL A 206 -1.49 16.19 -3.82
CA VAL A 206 -2.58 16.75 -3.03
C VAL A 206 -3.89 16.51 -3.76
N MET A 207 -4.79 15.79 -3.10
CA MET A 207 -6.14 15.53 -3.64
C MET A 207 -7.21 16.25 -2.81
N ASN A 208 -8.17 16.84 -3.50
CA ASN A 208 -9.36 17.42 -2.90
C ASN A 208 -10.57 17.24 -3.85
N GLY A 209 -11.75 16.93 -3.31
CA GLY A 209 -12.97 16.78 -4.09
C GLY A 209 -12.84 15.83 -5.30
N GLY A 210 -12.05 14.76 -5.18
CA GLY A 210 -11.85 13.80 -6.27
C GLY A 210 -10.90 14.24 -7.39
N ARG A 211 -10.17 15.33 -7.21
CA ARG A 211 -9.22 15.90 -8.18
C ARG A 211 -7.82 16.00 -7.59
N VAL A 212 -6.83 15.96 -8.45
CA VAL A 212 -5.45 16.31 -8.09
C VAL A 212 -5.34 17.83 -8.22
N GLU A 213 -5.00 18.50 -7.13
CA GLU A 213 -4.82 19.95 -7.09
C GLU A 213 -3.37 20.36 -7.27
N GLN A 214 -2.45 19.59 -6.67
CA GLN A 214 -1.04 19.90 -6.72
C GLN A 214 -0.21 18.61 -6.72
N VAL A 215 0.93 18.64 -7.43
CA VAL A 215 1.94 17.58 -7.46
C VAL A 215 3.31 18.20 -7.40
N GLY A 216 4.17 17.75 -6.49
CA GLY A 216 5.54 18.27 -6.36
C GLY A 216 6.30 17.55 -5.25
N THR A 217 7.54 17.92 -5.03
CA THR A 217 8.29 17.51 -3.84
C THR A 217 7.65 18.11 -2.58
N PRO A 218 7.89 17.56 -1.39
CA PRO A 218 7.39 18.17 -0.15
C PRO A 218 7.72 19.66 -0.02
N ALA A 219 8.92 20.08 -0.41
CA ALA A 219 9.34 21.47 -0.36
C ALA A 219 8.54 22.38 -1.32
N GLU A 220 8.26 21.91 -2.54
CA GLU A 220 7.49 22.65 -3.54
C GLU A 220 6.01 22.79 -3.19
N VAL A 221 5.44 21.79 -2.49
CA VAL A 221 4.00 21.80 -2.13
C VAL A 221 3.73 22.70 -0.93
N TYR A 222 4.72 22.93 -0.04
CA TYR A 222 4.59 23.74 1.17
C TYR A 222 5.30 25.10 1.09
N SER A 223 5.87 25.46 -0.05
CA SER A 223 6.40 26.79 -0.32
C SER A 223 5.30 27.73 -0.83
#